data_acdaba6910ff4ecb4116940c56b4e05e
#
_entry.id   acdaba6910ff4ecb4116940c56b4e05e
#
_cell.length_a   1.000
_cell.length_b   1.000
_cell.length_c   1.000
_cell.angle_alpha   90.00
_cell.angle_beta   90.00
_cell.angle_gamma   90.00
#
_symmetry.space_group_name_H-M   'P 1'
#
loop_
_entity.id
_entity.type
_entity.pdbx_description
1 polymer ?
#
loop_
_entity_poly.entity_id
_entity_poly.type
_entity_poly.pdbx_seq_one_letter_code
_entity_poly.pdbx_strand_id
1 'polypeptide(L)'
;MPNMTIYVVLLRGINVGGHNKIKMAELREVLEKAGCRQVRTYIQSGNVVLASGLDGTSLRELIEREINAAFGLNVQVIIRSKEEFEAMIKNCPYDDASLQEGETLHVSMLSGLPSAEGMEKLAAVDRGIDEYTIIGTELYMFVRNKFNESKLADSLGKLGTPGTVRNWKTIRKLESMVQELQP
;
A
#
# COMPACT_ATOMS: atom_id res chain seq x y z
N MET A 1 -5.52 -6.61 -29.18
CA MET A 1 -5.05 -6.98 -27.83
C MET A 1 -5.17 -5.79 -26.91
N PRO A 2 -5.89 -5.91 -25.79
CA PRO A 2 -5.89 -4.82 -24.82
C PRO A 2 -4.48 -4.60 -24.28
N ASN A 3 -4.11 -3.34 -24.13
CA ASN A 3 -2.84 -3.01 -23.50
C ASN A 3 -2.90 -3.41 -22.04
N MET A 4 -1.92 -4.20 -21.60
CA MET A 4 -1.81 -4.62 -20.22
C MET A 4 -1.02 -3.57 -19.43
N THR A 5 -1.54 -3.19 -18.27
CA THR A 5 -0.88 -2.29 -17.35
C THR A 5 -0.42 -3.11 -16.14
N ILE A 6 0.79 -2.83 -15.66
CA ILE A 6 1.32 -3.44 -14.45
C ILE A 6 0.88 -2.60 -13.26
N TYR A 7 0.34 -3.27 -12.23
CA TYR A 7 -0.17 -2.63 -11.04
C TYR A 7 0.46 -3.21 -9.78
N VAL A 8 0.59 -2.36 -8.78
CA VAL A 8 0.80 -2.76 -7.39
C VAL A 8 -0.55 -2.68 -6.70
N VAL A 9 -0.95 -3.76 -6.06
CA VAL A 9 -2.24 -3.90 -5.38
C VAL A 9 -1.97 -4.20 -3.92
N LEU A 10 -2.49 -3.37 -3.04
CA LEU A 10 -2.30 -3.52 -1.59
C LEU A 10 -3.64 -3.76 -0.93
N LEU A 11 -3.73 -4.84 -0.16
CA LEU A 11 -4.91 -5.19 0.61
C LEU A 11 -4.76 -4.62 2.02
N ARG A 12 -5.81 -3.91 2.48
CA ARG A 12 -5.78 -3.26 3.77
C ARG A 12 -6.34 -4.19 4.86
N GLY A 13 -5.58 -4.36 5.93
CA GLY A 13 -6.07 -5.01 7.14
C GLY A 13 -6.32 -6.51 7.04
N ILE A 14 -5.58 -7.23 6.21
CA ILE A 14 -5.66 -8.68 6.16
C ILE A 14 -4.55 -9.33 7.01
N ASN A 15 -4.81 -10.54 7.49
CA ASN A 15 -3.84 -11.35 8.24
C ASN A 15 -3.26 -10.64 9.47
N VAL A 16 -4.03 -9.75 10.09
CA VAL A 16 -3.62 -8.98 11.27
C VAL A 16 -4.34 -9.51 12.51
N GLY A 17 -3.58 -9.89 13.53
CA GLY A 17 -4.14 -10.35 14.81
C GLY A 17 -5.11 -11.53 14.70
N GLY A 18 -4.94 -12.38 13.69
CA GLY A 18 -5.82 -13.50 13.44
C GLY A 18 -7.12 -13.15 12.73
N HIS A 19 -7.31 -11.89 12.34
CA HIS A 19 -8.50 -11.42 11.62
C HIS A 19 -8.24 -11.34 10.11
N ASN A 20 -9.32 -11.49 9.32
CA ASN A 20 -9.30 -11.36 7.86
C ASN A 20 -8.23 -12.23 7.22
N LYS A 21 -8.22 -13.51 7.57
CA LYS A 21 -7.22 -14.46 7.07
C LYS A 21 -7.43 -14.79 5.61
N ILE A 22 -6.41 -14.55 4.81
CA ILE A 22 -6.35 -14.91 3.39
C ILE A 22 -5.01 -15.57 3.12
N LYS A 23 -5.04 -16.77 2.57
CA LYS A 23 -3.81 -17.43 2.11
C LYS A 23 -3.39 -16.85 0.76
N MET A 24 -2.14 -16.49 0.63
CA MET A 24 -1.63 -15.85 -0.60
C MET A 24 -1.79 -16.73 -1.83
N ALA A 25 -1.63 -18.05 -1.69
CA ALA A 25 -1.85 -18.98 -2.82
C ALA A 25 -3.30 -18.93 -3.31
N GLU A 26 -4.27 -18.88 -2.40
CA GLU A 26 -5.70 -18.78 -2.74
C GLU A 26 -6.01 -17.41 -3.37
N LEU A 27 -5.41 -16.35 -2.85
CA LEU A 27 -5.58 -15.01 -3.41
C LEU A 27 -5.08 -14.96 -4.86
N ARG A 28 -3.91 -15.52 -5.14
CA ARG A 28 -3.39 -15.58 -6.51
C ARG A 28 -4.35 -16.30 -7.45
N GLU A 29 -4.90 -17.44 -7.03
CA GLU A 29 -5.87 -18.20 -7.83
C GLU A 29 -7.13 -17.38 -8.13
N VAL A 30 -7.66 -16.70 -7.12
CA VAL A 30 -8.85 -15.85 -7.27
C VAL A 30 -8.61 -14.76 -8.30
N LEU A 31 -7.47 -14.08 -8.22
CA LEU A 31 -7.13 -12.99 -9.12
C LEU A 31 -6.86 -13.49 -10.54
N GLU A 32 -6.21 -14.63 -10.70
CA GLU A 32 -5.96 -15.24 -12.01
C GLU A 32 -7.28 -15.63 -12.68
N LYS A 33 -8.20 -16.26 -11.94
CA LYS A 33 -9.53 -16.62 -12.45
C LYS A 33 -10.35 -15.38 -12.82
N ALA A 34 -10.11 -14.26 -12.17
CA ALA A 34 -10.78 -13.00 -12.49
C ALA A 34 -10.21 -12.29 -13.72
N GLY A 35 -9.16 -12.83 -14.32
CA GLY A 35 -8.56 -12.29 -15.55
C GLY A 35 -7.26 -11.53 -15.37
N CYS A 36 -6.76 -11.42 -14.15
CA CYS A 36 -5.46 -10.81 -13.90
C CYS A 36 -4.33 -11.76 -14.35
N ARG A 37 -3.24 -11.19 -14.84
CA ARG A 37 -2.10 -11.97 -15.34
C ARG A 37 -0.85 -11.68 -14.55
N GLN A 38 0.11 -12.61 -14.59
CA GLN A 38 1.41 -12.50 -13.91
C GLN A 38 1.27 -12.16 -12.43
N VAL A 39 0.26 -12.75 -11.77
CA VAL A 39 -0.04 -12.45 -10.37
C VAL A 39 1.06 -13.00 -9.45
N ARG A 40 1.69 -12.12 -8.70
CA ARG A 40 2.71 -12.46 -7.71
C ARG A 40 2.40 -11.76 -6.40
N THR A 41 2.69 -12.43 -5.30
CA THR A 41 2.48 -11.91 -3.95
C THR A 41 3.79 -11.87 -3.18
N TYR A 42 3.85 -10.96 -2.21
CA TYR A 42 4.99 -10.85 -1.31
C TYR A 42 4.50 -10.74 0.13
N ILE A 43 4.93 -11.64 0.99
CA ILE A 43 4.57 -11.80 2.40
C ILE A 43 3.04 -11.80 2.63
N GLN A 44 2.61 -11.93 3.89
CA GLN A 44 1.20 -12.17 4.23
C GLN A 44 0.36 -10.91 4.38
N SER A 45 0.97 -9.73 4.35
CA SER A 45 0.24 -8.48 4.56
C SER A 45 -0.60 -8.00 3.37
N GLY A 46 -0.61 -8.76 2.28
CA GLY A 46 -1.44 -8.45 1.11
C GLY A 46 -0.77 -7.51 0.12
N ASN A 47 0.42 -7.88 -0.32
CA ASN A 47 1.16 -7.14 -1.34
C ASN A 47 1.15 -7.96 -2.63
N VAL A 48 0.56 -7.39 -3.68
CA VAL A 48 0.38 -8.08 -4.95
C VAL A 48 0.90 -7.21 -6.08
N VAL A 49 1.56 -7.83 -7.05
CA VAL A 49 1.86 -7.22 -8.33
C VAL A 49 1.21 -8.07 -9.41
N LEU A 50 0.65 -7.42 -10.43
CA LEU A 50 -0.06 -8.11 -11.51
C LEU A 50 -0.13 -7.25 -12.76
N ALA A 51 -0.57 -7.85 -13.85
CA ALA A 51 -0.90 -7.15 -15.08
C ALA A 51 -2.39 -7.29 -15.35
N SER A 52 -3.02 -6.22 -15.80
CA SER A 52 -4.45 -6.19 -16.14
C SER A 52 -4.72 -5.24 -17.30
N GLY A 53 -5.73 -5.57 -18.11
CA GLY A 53 -6.23 -4.69 -19.14
C GLY A 53 -7.23 -3.65 -18.63
N LEU A 54 -7.62 -3.71 -17.36
CA LEU A 54 -8.56 -2.76 -16.76
C LEU A 54 -7.83 -1.50 -16.28
N ASP A 55 -8.56 -0.39 -16.21
CA ASP A 55 -8.08 0.80 -15.51
C ASP A 55 -8.05 0.55 -13.99
N GLY A 56 -7.38 1.44 -13.24
CA GLY A 56 -7.19 1.25 -11.80
C GLY A 56 -8.48 1.19 -11.01
N THR A 57 -9.48 2.00 -11.34
CA THR A 57 -10.78 2.01 -10.64
C THR A 57 -11.53 0.71 -10.88
N SER A 58 -11.63 0.29 -12.13
CA SER A 58 -12.32 -0.96 -12.51
C SER A 58 -11.62 -2.17 -11.91
N LEU A 59 -10.29 -2.17 -11.90
CA LEU A 59 -9.50 -3.24 -11.30
C LEU A 59 -9.72 -3.33 -9.78
N ARG A 60 -9.73 -2.19 -9.09
CA ARG A 60 -10.01 -2.14 -7.66
C ARG A 60 -11.38 -2.74 -7.33
N GLU A 61 -12.40 -2.31 -8.06
CA GLU A 61 -13.77 -2.81 -7.86
C GLU A 61 -13.86 -4.30 -8.11
N LEU A 62 -13.21 -4.79 -9.16
CA LEU A 62 -13.15 -6.21 -9.47
C LEU A 62 -12.51 -7.00 -8.32
N ILE A 63 -11.35 -6.56 -7.85
CA ILE A 63 -10.61 -7.27 -6.80
C ILE A 63 -11.39 -7.28 -5.48
N GLU A 64 -11.95 -6.15 -5.08
CA GLU A 64 -12.75 -6.08 -3.86
C GLU A 64 -13.96 -7.02 -3.92
N ARG A 65 -14.63 -7.07 -5.06
CA ARG A 65 -15.79 -7.96 -5.28
C ARG A 65 -15.37 -9.43 -5.25
N GLU A 66 -14.28 -9.78 -5.92
CA GLU A 66 -13.81 -11.17 -5.99
C GLU A 66 -13.30 -11.67 -4.63
N ILE A 67 -12.66 -10.82 -3.85
CA ILE A 67 -12.25 -11.15 -2.48
C ILE A 67 -13.48 -11.40 -1.61
N ASN A 68 -14.50 -10.56 -1.74
CA ASN A 68 -15.74 -10.76 -0.99
C ASN A 68 -16.42 -12.07 -1.39
N ALA A 69 -16.50 -12.37 -2.66
CA ALA A 69 -17.12 -13.61 -3.15
C ALA A 69 -16.37 -14.86 -2.71
N ALA A 70 -15.04 -14.82 -2.72
CA ALA A 70 -14.21 -15.99 -2.42
C ALA A 70 -14.00 -16.21 -0.91
N PHE A 71 -13.84 -15.14 -0.15
CA PHE A 71 -13.44 -15.21 1.28
C PHE A 71 -14.50 -14.66 2.24
N GLY A 72 -15.56 -14.03 1.73
CA GLY A 72 -16.59 -13.41 2.57
C GLY A 72 -16.11 -12.17 3.32
N LEU A 73 -15.05 -11.54 2.85
CA LEU A 73 -14.43 -10.40 3.52
C LEU A 73 -14.62 -9.11 2.74
N ASN A 74 -14.86 -8.01 3.46
CA ASN A 74 -14.89 -6.67 2.89
C ASN A 74 -13.51 -6.06 3.08
N VAL A 75 -12.64 -6.21 2.07
CA VAL A 75 -11.26 -5.72 2.12
C VAL A 75 -11.15 -4.51 1.22
N GLN A 76 -10.68 -3.40 1.77
CA GLN A 76 -10.36 -2.22 0.99
C GLN A 76 -9.03 -2.44 0.27
N VAL A 77 -9.03 -2.14 -1.02
CA VAL A 77 -7.87 -2.34 -1.89
C VAL A 77 -7.36 -0.98 -2.36
N ILE A 78 -6.07 -0.80 -2.30
CA ILE A 78 -5.40 0.41 -2.79
C ILE A 78 -4.49 0.01 -3.94
N ILE A 79 -4.63 0.68 -5.07
CA ILE A 79 -3.94 0.35 -6.31
C ILE A 79 -3.09 1.52 -6.78
N ARG A 80 -1.90 1.20 -7.29
CA ARG A 80 -1.03 2.14 -8.01
C ARG A 80 -0.57 1.46 -9.30
N SER A 81 -0.59 2.17 -10.41
CA SER A 81 0.08 1.69 -11.61
C SER A 81 1.59 1.64 -11.37
N LYS A 82 2.31 0.91 -12.21
CA LYS A 82 3.77 0.86 -12.14
C LYS A 82 4.37 2.28 -12.14
N GLU A 83 3.88 3.14 -13.01
CA GLU A 83 4.36 4.52 -13.14
C GLU A 83 4.07 5.33 -11.87
N GLU A 84 2.86 5.21 -11.32
CA GLU A 84 2.50 5.87 -10.07
C GLU A 84 3.34 5.37 -8.90
N PHE A 85 3.60 4.07 -8.86
CA PHE A 85 4.40 3.45 -7.81
C PHE A 85 5.86 3.89 -7.87
N GLU A 86 6.44 3.90 -9.07
CA GLU A 86 7.82 4.37 -9.28
C GLU A 86 7.96 5.86 -8.96
N ALA A 87 6.98 6.67 -9.34
CA ALA A 87 6.94 8.10 -8.99
C ALA A 87 6.88 8.32 -7.48
N MET A 88 6.11 7.49 -6.76
CA MET A 88 6.02 7.54 -5.30
C MET A 88 7.39 7.32 -4.66
N ILE A 89 8.12 6.33 -5.14
CA ILE A 89 9.47 6.05 -4.64
C ILE A 89 10.42 7.21 -4.93
N LYS A 90 10.38 7.72 -6.15
CA LYS A 90 11.26 8.82 -6.58
C LYS A 90 10.99 10.11 -5.80
N ASN A 91 9.73 10.37 -5.45
CA ASN A 91 9.32 11.60 -4.76
C ASN A 91 9.51 11.52 -3.24
N CYS A 92 9.94 10.39 -2.69
CA CYS A 92 10.18 10.26 -1.26
C CYS A 92 11.21 11.29 -0.77
N PRO A 93 10.87 12.14 0.21
CA PRO A 93 11.79 13.17 0.69
C PRO A 93 12.85 12.65 1.65
N TYR A 94 12.79 11.39 2.04
CA TYR A 94 13.72 10.75 2.95
C TYR A 94 14.60 9.75 2.22
N ASP A 95 15.86 9.67 2.62
CA ASP A 95 16.82 8.74 2.01
C ASP A 95 16.91 7.46 2.83
N ASP A 96 16.44 6.35 2.27
CA ASP A 96 16.48 5.05 2.94
C ASP A 96 17.91 4.51 3.11
N ALA A 97 18.85 4.95 2.28
CA ALA A 97 20.25 4.53 2.40
C ALA A 97 20.97 5.19 3.59
N SER A 98 20.46 6.30 4.11
CA SER A 98 21.05 7.03 5.25
C SER A 98 20.40 6.74 6.59
N LEU A 99 19.47 5.78 6.66
CA LEU A 99 18.82 5.38 7.91
C LEU A 99 19.84 4.82 8.90
N GLN A 100 19.75 5.28 10.15
CA GLN A 100 20.59 4.80 11.23
C GLN A 100 19.92 3.65 11.97
N GLU A 101 20.65 3.00 12.88
CA GLU A 101 20.11 1.90 13.66
C GLU A 101 18.87 2.36 14.44
N GLY A 102 17.79 1.57 14.33
CA GLY A 102 16.50 1.87 14.96
C GLY A 102 15.59 2.79 14.16
N GLU A 103 16.10 3.46 13.14
CA GLU A 103 15.29 4.31 12.26
C GLU A 103 14.64 3.47 11.17
N THR A 104 13.39 3.79 10.84
CA THR A 104 12.64 3.12 9.77
C THR A 104 11.88 4.14 8.94
N LEU A 105 11.70 3.80 7.67
CA LEU A 105 10.92 4.58 6.73
C LEU A 105 9.69 3.77 6.33
N HIS A 106 8.54 4.41 6.36
CA HIS A 106 7.26 3.82 5.97
C HIS A 106 6.52 4.76 5.04
N VAL A 107 5.59 4.23 4.28
CA VAL A 107 4.66 5.04 3.50
C VAL A 107 3.24 4.52 3.72
N SER A 108 2.31 5.45 3.95
CA SER A 108 0.89 5.15 3.89
C SER A 108 0.40 5.57 2.51
N MET A 109 -0.02 4.60 1.72
CA MET A 109 -0.64 4.88 0.42
C MET A 109 -2.13 5.09 0.66
N LEU A 110 -2.61 6.28 0.31
CA LEU A 110 -3.96 6.71 0.62
C LEU A 110 -4.93 6.36 -0.50
N SER A 111 -6.19 6.16 -0.14
CA SER A 111 -7.26 5.87 -1.10
C SER A 111 -7.64 7.07 -1.96
N GLY A 112 -7.21 8.28 -1.58
CA GLY A 112 -7.47 9.51 -2.30
C GLY A 112 -6.70 10.66 -1.68
N LEU A 113 -6.88 11.86 -2.22
CA LEU A 113 -6.25 13.06 -1.68
C LEU A 113 -6.83 13.36 -0.30
N PRO A 114 -5.99 13.61 0.71
CA PRO A 114 -6.48 14.00 2.03
C PRO A 114 -7.09 15.40 1.99
N SER A 115 -8.08 15.64 2.85
CA SER A 115 -8.69 16.95 2.99
C SER A 115 -7.78 17.91 3.75
N ALA A 116 -7.97 19.22 3.53
CA ALA A 116 -7.26 20.24 4.31
C ALA A 116 -7.52 20.08 5.82
N GLU A 117 -8.77 19.79 6.19
CA GLU A 117 -9.16 19.53 7.59
C GLU A 117 -8.42 18.33 8.17
N GLY A 118 -8.34 17.23 7.42
CA GLY A 118 -7.62 16.03 7.85
C GLY A 118 -6.14 16.31 8.03
N MET A 119 -5.52 17.04 7.12
CA MET A 119 -4.12 17.42 7.22
C MET A 119 -3.85 18.29 8.46
N GLU A 120 -4.74 19.24 8.76
CA GLU A 120 -4.65 20.08 9.95
C GLU A 120 -4.79 19.25 11.23
N LYS A 121 -5.73 18.32 11.27
CA LYS A 121 -5.91 17.44 12.44
C LYS A 121 -4.67 16.60 12.70
N LEU A 122 -4.07 16.05 11.67
CA LEU A 122 -2.85 15.26 11.81
C LEU A 122 -1.67 16.15 12.26
N ALA A 123 -1.56 17.35 11.71
CA ALA A 123 -0.49 18.29 12.07
C ALA A 123 -0.57 18.73 13.53
N ALA A 124 -1.76 18.69 14.15
CA ALA A 124 -1.98 19.12 15.54
C ALA A 124 -1.63 18.04 16.57
N VAL A 125 -1.41 16.79 16.16
CA VAL A 125 -1.10 15.72 17.13
C VAL A 125 0.37 15.76 17.55
N ASP A 126 0.63 15.27 18.77
CA ASP A 126 2.00 15.08 19.24
C ASP A 126 2.58 13.84 18.52
N ARG A 127 3.52 14.07 17.62
CA ARG A 127 4.21 13.00 16.89
C ARG A 127 5.57 12.63 17.51
N GLY A 128 5.93 13.26 18.63
CA GLY A 128 7.23 13.04 19.24
C GLY A 128 8.36 13.47 18.31
N ILE A 129 9.35 12.59 18.15
CA ILE A 129 10.54 12.85 17.31
C ILE A 129 10.38 12.36 15.87
N ASP A 130 9.26 11.74 15.55
CA ASP A 130 9.01 11.21 14.21
C ASP A 130 8.59 12.33 13.25
N GLU A 131 8.87 12.13 11.97
CA GLU A 131 8.58 13.10 10.93
C GLU A 131 7.69 12.48 9.88
N TYR A 132 6.87 13.31 9.22
CA TYR A 132 6.09 12.88 8.06
C TYR A 132 6.01 13.99 7.02
N THR A 133 5.75 13.57 5.78
CA THR A 133 5.51 14.47 4.67
C THR A 133 4.40 13.86 3.81
N ILE A 134 3.41 14.68 3.45
CA ILE A 134 2.33 14.27 2.54
C ILE A 134 2.61 14.87 1.17
N ILE A 135 2.68 14.02 0.15
CA ILE A 135 2.81 14.42 -1.25
C ILE A 135 1.71 13.69 -2.02
N GLY A 136 0.71 14.44 -2.50
CA GLY A 136 -0.42 13.86 -3.23
C GLY A 136 -1.19 12.84 -2.38
N THR A 137 -1.21 11.59 -2.82
CA THR A 137 -1.90 10.48 -2.14
C THR A 137 -0.95 9.64 -1.28
N GLU A 138 0.24 10.14 -1.00
CA GLU A 138 1.24 9.39 -0.23
C GLU A 138 1.63 10.16 1.04
N LEU A 139 1.63 9.44 2.16
CA LEU A 139 2.13 9.96 3.43
C LEU A 139 3.39 9.18 3.79
N TYR A 140 4.53 9.86 3.69
CA TYR A 140 5.83 9.28 4.03
C TYR A 140 6.12 9.52 5.51
N MET A 141 6.61 8.49 6.21
CA MET A 141 6.92 8.57 7.64
C MET A 141 8.36 8.17 7.91
N PHE A 142 9.08 9.05 8.58
CA PHE A 142 10.40 8.76 9.10
C PHE A 142 10.26 8.50 10.60
N VAL A 143 10.45 7.25 11.01
CA VAL A 143 10.23 6.80 12.40
C VAL A 143 11.58 6.51 13.03
N ARG A 144 11.88 7.20 14.13
CA ARG A 144 13.19 7.13 14.77
C ARG A 144 13.35 5.98 15.75
N ASN A 145 12.22 5.42 16.18
CA ASN A 145 12.15 4.27 17.08
C ASN A 145 11.29 3.17 16.45
N LYS A 146 10.82 2.24 17.25
CA LYS A 146 9.94 1.16 16.75
C LYS A 146 8.62 1.74 16.25
N PHE A 147 8.17 1.26 15.09
CA PHE A 147 6.92 1.70 14.48
C PHE A 147 5.71 1.52 15.41
N ASN A 148 5.63 0.40 16.10
CA ASN A 148 4.52 0.11 17.01
C ASN A 148 4.50 0.98 18.28
N GLU A 149 5.56 1.73 18.55
CA GLU A 149 5.64 2.69 19.65
C GLU A 149 5.50 4.13 19.16
N SER A 150 5.31 4.35 17.86
CA SER A 150 5.22 5.67 17.26
C SER A 150 3.89 6.35 17.53
N LYS A 151 3.92 7.51 18.16
CA LYS A 151 2.73 8.37 18.35
C LYS A 151 2.16 8.82 17.00
N LEU A 152 3.03 9.08 16.02
CA LEU A 152 2.64 9.44 14.68
C LEU A 152 1.85 8.29 14.03
N ALA A 153 2.36 7.07 14.08
CA ALA A 153 1.69 5.91 13.52
C ALA A 153 0.31 5.69 14.14
N ASP A 154 0.19 5.86 15.46
CA ASP A 154 -1.10 5.73 16.17
C ASP A 154 -2.09 6.83 15.79
N SER A 155 -1.59 7.95 15.27
CA SER A 155 -2.40 9.14 14.97
C SER A 155 -2.83 9.23 13.50
N LEU A 156 -2.43 8.28 12.65
CA LEU A 156 -2.72 8.35 11.21
C LEU A 156 -4.22 8.41 10.89
N GLY A 157 -5.06 7.83 11.74
CA GLY A 157 -6.51 7.92 11.61
C GLY A 157 -7.07 9.34 11.66
N LYS A 158 -6.35 10.29 12.25
CA LYS A 158 -6.76 11.70 12.32
C LYS A 158 -6.83 12.34 10.92
N LEU A 159 -6.10 11.79 9.96
CA LEU A 159 -6.14 12.28 8.58
C LEU A 159 -7.51 12.11 7.94
N GLY A 160 -8.27 11.11 8.37
CA GLY A 160 -9.62 10.84 7.86
C GLY A 160 -9.68 10.15 6.51
N THR A 161 -8.58 10.09 5.77
CA THR A 161 -8.49 9.39 4.50
C THR A 161 -7.86 8.02 4.72
N PRO A 162 -8.56 6.92 4.39
CA PRO A 162 -8.00 5.59 4.57
C PRO A 162 -6.72 5.38 3.77
N GLY A 163 -5.78 4.68 4.38
CA GLY A 163 -4.54 4.31 3.72
C GLY A 163 -4.05 2.97 4.23
N THR A 164 -3.05 2.43 3.56
CA THR A 164 -2.38 1.22 4.00
C THR A 164 -0.89 1.49 4.13
N VAL A 165 -0.35 1.15 5.28
CA VAL A 165 1.06 1.42 5.61
C VAL A 165 1.93 0.25 5.20
N ARG A 166 3.04 0.54 4.54
CA ARG A 166 4.06 -0.46 4.22
C ARG A 166 5.44 0.05 4.63
N ASN A 167 6.23 -0.87 5.17
CA ASN A 167 7.65 -0.62 5.46
C ASN A 167 8.42 -0.44 4.15
N TRP A 168 9.43 0.42 4.15
CA TRP A 168 10.19 0.73 2.94
C TRP A 168 10.90 -0.47 2.33
N LYS A 169 11.28 -1.46 3.14
CA LYS A 169 11.84 -2.72 2.62
C LYS A 169 10.82 -3.44 1.72
N THR A 170 9.55 -3.44 2.12
CA THR A 170 8.46 -4.00 1.30
C THR A 170 8.30 -3.19 0.01
N ILE A 171 8.36 -1.87 0.10
CA ILE A 171 8.28 -0.99 -1.08
C ILE A 171 9.41 -1.30 -2.07
N ARG A 172 10.63 -1.43 -1.59
CA ARG A 172 11.78 -1.77 -2.45
C ARG A 172 11.63 -3.16 -3.09
N LYS A 173 11.10 -4.12 -2.33
CA LYS A 173 10.82 -5.45 -2.88
C LYS A 173 9.76 -5.40 -3.96
N LEU A 174 8.68 -4.66 -3.75
CA LEU A 174 7.64 -4.48 -4.76
C LEU A 174 8.18 -3.76 -6.00
N GLU A 175 9.05 -2.78 -5.83
CA GLU A 175 9.73 -2.10 -6.94
C GLU A 175 10.46 -3.12 -7.84
N SER A 176 11.24 -4.00 -7.22
CA SER A 176 11.96 -5.02 -7.99
C SER A 176 11.01 -6.00 -8.69
N MET A 177 9.90 -6.34 -8.04
CA MET A 177 8.90 -7.25 -8.62
C MET A 177 8.19 -6.63 -9.83
N VAL A 178 7.80 -5.35 -9.77
CA VAL A 178 7.18 -4.69 -10.93
C VAL A 178 8.14 -4.57 -12.10
N GLN A 179 9.43 -4.41 -11.85
CA GLN A 179 10.45 -4.34 -12.91
C GLN A 179 10.62 -5.68 -13.63
N GLU A 180 10.33 -6.78 -12.97
CA GLU A 180 10.39 -8.13 -13.55
C GLU A 180 9.18 -8.47 -14.42
N LEU A 181 8.06 -7.76 -14.28
CA LEU A 181 6.86 -8.02 -15.05
C LEU A 181 6.94 -7.37 -16.44
N GLN A 182 6.41 -8.09 -17.43
CA GLN A 182 6.28 -7.61 -18.80
C GLN A 182 4.82 -7.21 -19.05
N PRO A 183 4.55 -5.99 -19.55
CA PRO A 183 3.18 -5.57 -19.84
C PRO A 183 2.53 -6.36 -20.98
#